data_21a004ed95c865fab5f408330f50af2b
#
_entry.id   21a004ed95c865fab5f408330f50af2b
#
_cell.length_a   1.000
_cell.length_b   1.000
_cell.length_c   1.000
_cell.angle_alpha   90.00
_cell.angle_beta   90.00
_cell.angle_gamma   90.00
#
_symmetry.space_group_name_H-M   'P 1'
#
loop_
_entity.id
_entity.type
_entity.pdbx_description
1 polymer ?
#
loop_
_entity_poly.entity_id
_entity_poly.type
_entity_poly.pdbx_seq_one_letter_code
_entity_poly.pdbx_strand_id
1 'polypeptide(L)'
;ERGTGKFAAGIDLVMSLLCSSSENRPCRECESCRKIRYYAHPDFHALMPVVLQKEHRSDGKLSDAGWQHISKCVKDRVDNPYAPRDSSGIPSIPLEWLKEINHAVMRGPLEGDRNAVIIDGIDLMKKESANAMLKTLEEPPAGSTLILMTERIHAVLPTIISRCQIVRFSFLPPEVIKSELISRYGVDSDDPRLETVIYTGSLGESINLWENPQDEITAEAMEFWKYCCAQDWNSVARMIDRIDQA
;
A
#
# COMPACT_ATOMS: atom_id res chain seq x y z
N GLU A 1 -3.15 -8.69 4.08
CA GLU A 1 -4.04 -7.85 4.88
C GLU A 1 -3.67 -6.38 4.70
N ARG A 2 -4.62 -5.47 4.93
CA ARG A 2 -4.45 -4.04 4.68
C ARG A 2 -3.54 -3.42 5.76
N GLY A 3 -2.71 -2.43 5.39
CA GLY A 3 -1.91 -1.66 6.36
C GLY A 3 -0.80 -2.41 7.11
N THR A 4 -0.52 -3.69 6.76
CA THR A 4 0.52 -4.52 7.41
C THR A 4 1.95 -4.23 6.90
N GLY A 5 2.18 -3.11 6.21
CA GLY A 5 3.52 -2.70 5.77
C GLY A 5 3.98 -3.26 4.43
N LYS A 6 3.12 -3.91 3.63
CA LYS A 6 3.51 -4.46 2.31
C LYS A 6 4.14 -3.41 1.39
N PHE A 7 3.52 -2.23 1.30
CA PHE A 7 4.01 -1.17 0.42
C PHE A 7 5.33 -0.58 0.95
N ALA A 8 5.46 -0.37 2.25
CA ALA A 8 6.71 0.08 2.88
C ALA A 8 7.86 -0.91 2.62
N ALA A 9 7.61 -2.21 2.83
CA ALA A 9 8.58 -3.26 2.53
C ALA A 9 8.93 -3.32 1.02
N GLY A 10 7.96 -3.08 0.14
CA GLY A 10 8.19 -2.98 -1.29
C GLY A 10 9.10 -1.82 -1.65
N ILE A 11 8.92 -0.64 -1.06
CA ILE A 11 9.80 0.52 -1.24
C ILE A 11 11.22 0.21 -0.72
N ASP A 12 11.36 -0.41 0.45
CA ASP A 12 12.67 -0.80 0.98
C ASP A 12 13.37 -1.83 0.07
N LEU A 13 12.62 -2.76 -0.52
CA LEU A 13 13.15 -3.69 -1.51
C LEU A 13 13.61 -2.96 -2.79
N VAL A 14 12.81 -2.04 -3.32
CA VAL A 14 13.20 -1.20 -4.47
C VAL A 14 14.45 -0.40 -4.16
N MET A 15 14.51 0.23 -2.98
CA MET A 15 15.72 0.94 -2.55
C MET A 15 16.92 -0.01 -2.47
N SER A 16 16.76 -1.24 -1.99
CA SER A 16 17.85 -2.21 -1.92
C SER A 16 18.33 -2.63 -3.31
N LEU A 17 17.40 -2.83 -4.25
CA LEU A 17 17.69 -3.22 -5.63
C LEU A 17 18.42 -2.14 -6.43
N LEU A 18 18.03 -0.86 -6.25
CA LEU A 18 18.55 0.27 -7.01
C LEU A 18 19.64 1.06 -6.26
N CYS A 19 19.95 0.67 -5.04
CA CYS A 19 20.98 1.34 -4.23
C CYS A 19 22.36 1.25 -4.87
N SER A 20 23.03 2.38 -5.01
CA SER A 20 24.39 2.44 -5.56
C SER A 20 25.50 2.04 -4.56
N SER A 21 25.15 1.85 -3.27
CA SER A 21 26.12 1.35 -2.27
C SER A 21 26.44 -0.12 -2.51
N SER A 22 27.68 -0.52 -2.27
CA SER A 22 28.12 -1.92 -2.30
C SER A 22 27.77 -2.67 -1.00
N GLU A 23 27.62 -1.94 0.10
CA GLU A 23 27.37 -2.47 1.43
C GLU A 23 26.09 -1.85 2.06
N ASN A 24 25.44 -2.57 2.97
CA ASN A 24 24.29 -2.08 3.73
C ASN A 24 23.16 -1.51 2.85
N ARG A 25 22.66 -2.31 1.91
CA ARG A 25 21.51 -1.92 1.06
C ARG A 25 20.19 -2.18 1.76
N PRO A 26 19.27 -1.19 1.77
CA PRO A 26 19.37 0.18 1.23
C PRO A 26 20.17 1.09 2.19
N CYS A 27 21.12 1.87 1.66
CA CYS A 27 21.87 2.83 2.48
C CYS A 27 21.04 4.07 2.85
N ARG A 28 19.95 4.35 2.14
CA ARG A 28 19.02 5.49 2.32
C ARG A 28 19.62 6.88 2.13
N GLU A 29 20.89 7.00 1.81
CA GLU A 29 21.66 8.25 1.70
C GLU A 29 22.14 8.52 0.27
N CYS A 30 22.41 7.51 -0.54
CA CYS A 30 22.87 7.67 -1.92
C CYS A 30 21.81 8.37 -2.79
N GLU A 31 22.23 8.85 -3.95
CA GLU A 31 21.36 9.57 -4.87
C GLU A 31 20.15 8.72 -5.31
N SER A 32 20.37 7.43 -5.65
CA SER A 32 19.30 6.52 -6.01
C SER A 32 18.28 6.36 -4.89
N CYS A 33 18.71 6.12 -3.64
CA CYS A 33 17.80 6.01 -2.50
C CYS A 33 17.01 7.30 -2.27
N ARG A 34 17.63 8.46 -2.42
CA ARG A 34 16.95 9.75 -2.32
C ARG A 34 15.93 9.95 -3.43
N LYS A 35 16.29 9.65 -4.70
CA LYS A 35 15.37 9.73 -5.84
C LYS A 35 14.15 8.81 -5.65
N ILE A 36 14.35 7.59 -5.14
CA ILE A 36 13.24 6.66 -4.88
C ILE A 36 12.27 7.23 -3.84
N ARG A 37 12.78 7.82 -2.75
CA ARG A 37 11.96 8.44 -1.69
C ARG A 37 11.03 9.53 -2.23
N TYR A 38 11.44 10.26 -3.26
CA TYR A 38 10.67 11.34 -3.89
C TYR A 38 9.95 10.89 -5.18
N TYR A 39 9.94 9.58 -5.48
CA TYR A 39 9.42 9.04 -6.74
C TYR A 39 10.00 9.77 -7.96
N ALA A 40 11.31 9.94 -7.97
CA ALA A 40 12.07 10.64 -9.01
C ALA A 40 13.15 9.78 -9.68
N HIS A 41 13.28 8.49 -9.29
CA HIS A 41 14.23 7.57 -9.92
C HIS A 41 13.65 7.04 -11.23
N PRO A 42 14.35 7.16 -12.39
CA PRO A 42 13.80 6.80 -13.70
C PRO A 42 13.56 5.30 -13.86
N ASP A 43 14.26 4.46 -13.11
CA ASP A 43 14.16 3.00 -13.15
C ASP A 43 13.22 2.43 -12.05
N PHE A 44 12.57 3.31 -11.30
CA PHE A 44 11.52 2.95 -10.34
C PHE A 44 10.15 3.34 -10.87
N HIS A 45 9.30 2.36 -11.03
CA HIS A 45 7.92 2.53 -11.49
C HIS A 45 6.95 2.00 -10.44
N ALA A 46 5.82 2.68 -10.27
CA ALA A 46 4.76 2.22 -9.40
C ALA A 46 3.40 2.33 -10.10
N LEU A 47 2.58 1.31 -9.93
CA LEU A 47 1.18 1.24 -10.32
C LEU A 47 0.35 1.00 -9.07
N MET A 48 -0.76 1.71 -8.95
CA MET A 48 -1.69 1.54 -7.85
C MET A 48 -3.12 1.91 -8.29
N PRO A 49 -4.15 1.41 -7.63
CA PRO A 49 -5.51 1.85 -7.91
C PRO A 49 -5.69 3.32 -7.54
N VAL A 50 -6.19 4.11 -8.47
CA VAL A 50 -6.51 5.54 -8.32
C VAL A 50 -7.96 5.80 -8.67
N VAL A 51 -8.58 6.77 -8.01
CA VAL A 51 -9.92 7.26 -8.34
C VAL A 51 -9.76 8.36 -9.38
N LEU A 52 -10.29 8.11 -10.58
CA LEU A 52 -10.26 9.07 -11.69
C LEU A 52 -11.62 9.69 -11.88
N GLN A 53 -11.68 11.01 -11.93
CA GLN A 53 -12.86 11.80 -12.21
C GLN A 53 -12.94 12.15 -13.70
N LYS A 54 -14.03 12.81 -14.14
CA LYS A 54 -14.27 13.11 -15.56
C LYS A 54 -13.19 14.01 -16.16
N GLU A 55 -12.70 14.99 -15.40
CA GLU A 55 -11.63 15.92 -15.82
C GLU A 55 -10.27 15.25 -16.05
N HIS A 56 -10.06 14.07 -15.46
CA HIS A 56 -8.85 13.28 -15.66
C HIS A 56 -8.83 12.52 -16.98
N ARG A 57 -9.91 12.64 -17.79
CA ARG A 57 -10.03 11.99 -19.10
C ARG A 57 -10.45 12.96 -20.19
N SER A 58 -9.88 12.76 -21.40
CA SER A 58 -10.26 13.42 -22.63
C SER A 58 -10.33 12.36 -23.74
N ASP A 59 -11.42 12.32 -24.48
CA ASP A 59 -11.66 11.35 -25.57
C ASP A 59 -11.40 9.88 -25.18
N GLY A 60 -11.79 9.54 -23.92
CA GLY A 60 -11.63 8.18 -23.37
C GLY A 60 -10.20 7.83 -22.91
N LYS A 61 -9.22 8.73 -23.10
CA LYS A 61 -7.82 8.57 -22.67
C LYS A 61 -7.53 9.40 -21.44
N LEU A 62 -6.41 9.11 -20.79
CA LEU A 62 -5.89 9.97 -19.73
C LEU A 62 -5.50 11.34 -20.29
N SER A 63 -6.02 12.41 -19.67
CA SER A 63 -5.63 13.78 -19.94
C SER A 63 -4.32 14.14 -19.19
N ASP A 64 -3.72 15.30 -19.50
CA ASP A 64 -2.56 15.80 -18.76
C ASP A 64 -2.89 15.96 -17.26
N ALA A 65 -4.10 16.42 -16.93
CA ALA A 65 -4.58 16.48 -15.55
C ALA A 65 -4.66 15.08 -14.92
N GLY A 66 -5.06 14.06 -15.68
CA GLY A 66 -5.08 12.67 -15.24
C GLY A 66 -3.69 12.14 -14.92
N TRP A 67 -2.70 12.41 -15.75
CA TRP A 67 -1.32 12.03 -15.52
C TRP A 67 -0.70 12.75 -14.31
N GLN A 68 -0.99 14.04 -14.14
CA GLN A 68 -0.57 14.79 -12.96
C GLN A 68 -1.20 14.24 -11.67
N HIS A 69 -2.50 13.91 -11.71
CA HIS A 69 -3.19 13.29 -10.58
C HIS A 69 -2.56 11.95 -10.20
N ILE A 70 -2.33 11.05 -11.18
CA ILE A 70 -1.64 9.78 -10.96
C ILE A 70 -0.27 9.99 -10.32
N SER A 71 0.55 10.89 -10.87
CA SER A 71 1.88 11.19 -10.34
C SER A 71 1.82 11.68 -8.90
N LYS A 72 0.84 12.52 -8.57
CA LYS A 72 0.61 12.99 -7.20
C LYS A 72 0.24 11.83 -6.28
N CYS A 73 -0.73 11.00 -6.65
CA CYS A 73 -1.16 9.85 -5.85
C CYS A 73 0.00 8.90 -5.53
N VAL A 74 0.88 8.64 -6.52
CA VAL A 74 2.06 7.79 -6.30
C VAL A 74 3.05 8.44 -5.35
N LYS A 75 3.35 9.73 -5.53
CA LYS A 75 4.24 10.48 -4.63
C LYS A 75 3.73 10.47 -3.20
N ASP A 76 2.46 10.79 -3.01
CA ASP A 76 1.81 10.79 -1.70
C ASP A 76 1.89 9.40 -1.04
N ARG A 77 1.71 8.33 -1.83
CA ARG A 77 1.80 6.94 -1.36
C ARG A 77 3.23 6.51 -1.01
N VAL A 78 4.23 6.97 -1.76
CA VAL A 78 5.65 6.71 -1.48
C VAL A 78 6.10 7.47 -0.22
N ASP A 79 5.63 8.70 -0.05
CA ASP A 79 5.92 9.54 1.11
C ASP A 79 5.26 8.98 2.39
N ASN A 80 3.98 8.58 2.30
CA ASN A 80 3.26 7.92 3.38
C ASN A 80 2.77 6.51 2.97
N PRO A 81 3.61 5.48 3.14
CA PRO A 81 3.27 4.10 2.74
C PRO A 81 2.10 3.48 3.51
N TYR A 82 1.70 4.08 4.62
CA TYR A 82 0.61 3.62 5.47
C TYR A 82 -0.69 4.38 5.26
N ALA A 83 -0.68 5.46 4.46
CA ALA A 83 -1.88 6.23 4.16
C ALA A 83 -3.03 5.33 3.68
N PRO A 84 -4.27 5.59 4.11
CA PRO A 84 -5.44 4.90 3.59
C PRO A 84 -5.56 5.17 2.07
N ARG A 85 -6.12 4.20 1.34
CA ARG A 85 -6.46 4.43 -0.06
C ARG A 85 -7.65 5.38 -0.16
N ASP A 86 -7.67 6.20 -1.23
CA ASP A 86 -8.81 7.05 -1.55
C ASP A 86 -10.09 6.21 -1.70
N SER A 87 -11.11 6.56 -0.92
CA SER A 87 -12.43 5.92 -0.90
C SER A 87 -13.52 6.79 -1.54
N SER A 88 -13.16 7.93 -2.15
CA SER A 88 -14.11 8.87 -2.77
C SER A 88 -14.81 8.32 -4.02
N GLY A 89 -14.37 7.17 -4.54
CA GLY A 89 -14.92 6.53 -5.73
C GLY A 89 -14.42 5.10 -5.92
N ILE A 90 -14.64 4.56 -7.13
CA ILE A 90 -14.19 3.22 -7.50
C ILE A 90 -12.75 3.30 -8.00
N PRO A 91 -11.77 2.81 -7.24
CA PRO A 91 -10.38 2.87 -7.64
C PRO A 91 -10.09 1.83 -8.76
N SER A 92 -9.27 2.22 -9.73
CA SER A 92 -8.84 1.33 -10.81
C SER A 92 -7.42 1.65 -11.27
N ILE A 93 -6.76 0.66 -11.86
CA ILE A 93 -5.47 0.87 -12.53
C ILE A 93 -5.75 1.06 -14.03
N PRO A 94 -5.53 2.27 -14.59
CA PRO A 94 -5.74 2.54 -16.00
C PRO A 94 -4.85 1.70 -16.90
N LEU A 95 -5.40 1.16 -17.99
CA LEU A 95 -4.65 0.34 -18.93
C LEU A 95 -3.55 1.16 -19.63
N GLU A 96 -3.81 2.44 -19.89
CA GLU A 96 -2.84 3.36 -20.48
C GLU A 96 -1.58 3.48 -19.61
N TRP A 97 -1.75 3.62 -18.29
CA TRP A 97 -0.65 3.70 -17.34
C TRP A 97 0.17 2.40 -17.30
N LEU A 98 -0.52 1.25 -17.30
CA LEU A 98 0.16 -0.04 -17.38
C LEU A 98 0.99 -0.17 -18.66
N LYS A 99 0.45 0.27 -19.82
CA LYS A 99 1.17 0.25 -21.10
C LYS A 99 2.43 1.13 -21.06
N GLU A 100 2.34 2.34 -20.50
CA GLU A 100 3.48 3.25 -20.35
C GLU A 100 4.61 2.60 -19.52
N ILE A 101 4.25 2.00 -18.40
CA ILE A 101 5.26 1.32 -17.56
C ILE A 101 5.85 0.11 -18.29
N ASN A 102 5.05 -0.71 -18.95
CA ASN A 102 5.56 -1.82 -19.75
C ASN A 102 6.53 -1.33 -20.83
N HIS A 103 6.23 -0.22 -21.52
CA HIS A 103 7.13 0.39 -22.49
C HIS A 103 8.43 0.87 -21.86
N ALA A 104 8.37 1.48 -20.68
CA ALA A 104 9.56 1.93 -19.95
C ALA A 104 10.45 0.75 -19.56
N VAL A 105 9.87 -0.30 -19.00
CA VAL A 105 10.60 -1.51 -18.58
C VAL A 105 11.21 -2.26 -19.76
N MET A 106 10.50 -2.33 -20.90
CA MET A 106 11.01 -2.97 -22.13
C MET A 106 12.19 -2.22 -22.77
N ARG A 107 12.32 -0.92 -22.55
CA ARG A 107 13.49 -0.14 -23.03
C ARG A 107 14.75 -0.42 -22.22
N GLY A 108 14.62 -1.03 -21.05
CA GLY A 108 15.70 -1.26 -20.10
C GLY A 108 15.93 -0.08 -19.13
N PRO A 109 16.82 -0.28 -18.15
CA PRO A 109 17.12 0.75 -17.16
C PRO A 109 17.90 1.92 -17.75
N LEU A 110 17.75 3.11 -17.17
CA LEU A 110 18.35 4.37 -17.62
C LEU A 110 19.55 4.81 -16.76
N GLU A 111 19.47 4.63 -15.45
CA GLU A 111 20.53 5.02 -14.52
C GLU A 111 21.21 3.82 -13.85
N GLY A 112 20.47 2.77 -13.57
CA GLY A 112 20.94 1.57 -12.88
C GLY A 112 21.21 0.40 -13.82
N ASP A 113 21.36 -0.77 -13.23
CA ASP A 113 21.50 -2.06 -13.94
C ASP A 113 20.16 -2.82 -14.05
N ARG A 114 19.09 -2.28 -13.46
CA ARG A 114 17.77 -2.92 -13.44
C ARG A 114 16.62 -1.94 -13.28
N ASN A 115 15.43 -2.39 -13.67
CA ASN A 115 14.15 -1.74 -13.37
C ASN A 115 13.48 -2.40 -12.16
N ALA A 116 12.82 -1.60 -11.32
CA ALA A 116 11.97 -2.08 -10.24
C ALA A 116 10.55 -1.54 -10.40
N VAL A 117 9.57 -2.43 -10.41
CA VAL A 117 8.15 -2.08 -10.61
C VAL A 117 7.34 -2.57 -9.42
N ILE A 118 6.66 -1.65 -8.74
CA ILE A 118 5.64 -1.99 -7.73
C ILE A 118 4.26 -1.91 -8.38
N ILE A 119 3.43 -2.94 -8.17
CA ILE A 119 2.03 -2.95 -8.54
C ILE A 119 1.21 -3.24 -7.29
N ASP A 120 0.70 -2.18 -6.67
CA ASP A 120 -0.16 -2.28 -5.49
C ASP A 120 -1.61 -2.53 -5.91
N GLY A 121 -2.31 -3.46 -5.28
CA GLY A 121 -3.72 -3.76 -5.53
C GLY A 121 -3.97 -4.48 -6.87
N ILE A 122 -3.16 -5.46 -7.21
CA ILE A 122 -3.31 -6.24 -8.45
C ILE A 122 -4.69 -6.95 -8.53
N ASP A 123 -5.31 -7.25 -7.41
CA ASP A 123 -6.67 -7.80 -7.30
C ASP A 123 -7.77 -6.80 -7.72
N LEU A 124 -7.44 -5.52 -7.86
CA LEU A 124 -8.33 -4.45 -8.35
C LEU A 124 -8.13 -4.14 -9.84
N MET A 125 -7.23 -4.85 -10.51
CA MET A 125 -7.05 -4.73 -11.95
C MET A 125 -8.26 -5.27 -12.71
N LYS A 126 -8.64 -4.56 -13.77
CA LYS A 126 -9.57 -5.10 -14.76
C LYS A 126 -8.92 -6.27 -15.50
N LYS A 127 -9.75 -7.22 -15.95
CA LYS A 127 -9.30 -8.44 -16.63
C LYS A 127 -8.39 -8.16 -17.83
N GLU A 128 -8.67 -7.11 -18.58
CA GLU A 128 -7.88 -6.67 -19.74
C GLU A 128 -6.47 -6.22 -19.32
N SER A 129 -6.37 -5.44 -18.24
CA SER A 129 -5.08 -4.99 -17.68
C SER A 129 -4.28 -6.16 -17.10
N ALA A 130 -4.94 -7.06 -16.38
CA ALA A 130 -4.30 -8.26 -15.83
C ALA A 130 -3.76 -9.17 -16.94
N ASN A 131 -4.53 -9.38 -18.03
CA ASN A 131 -4.07 -10.17 -19.17
C ASN A 131 -2.91 -9.48 -19.93
N ALA A 132 -2.91 -8.15 -20.05
CA ALA A 132 -1.81 -7.42 -20.67
C ALA A 132 -0.48 -7.57 -19.91
N MET A 133 -0.55 -7.84 -18.60
CA MET A 133 0.65 -8.11 -17.78
C MET A 133 1.21 -9.52 -17.94
N LEU A 134 0.39 -10.51 -18.33
CA LEU A 134 0.83 -11.91 -18.36
C LEU A 134 2.08 -12.09 -19.22
N LYS A 135 2.16 -11.43 -20.36
CA LYS A 135 3.34 -11.49 -21.24
C LYS A 135 4.61 -11.00 -20.54
N THR A 136 4.53 -9.88 -19.82
CA THR A 136 5.66 -9.33 -19.07
C THR A 136 6.06 -10.20 -17.86
N LEU A 137 5.09 -10.93 -17.29
CA LEU A 137 5.35 -11.87 -16.19
C LEU A 137 5.92 -13.23 -16.69
N GLU A 138 5.57 -13.64 -17.92
CA GLU A 138 6.09 -14.85 -18.54
C GLU A 138 7.54 -14.65 -18.99
N GLU A 139 7.83 -13.52 -19.60
CA GLU A 139 9.13 -13.16 -20.15
C GLU A 139 9.53 -11.76 -19.62
N PRO A 140 9.89 -11.66 -18.33
CA PRO A 140 10.28 -10.37 -17.77
C PRO A 140 11.56 -9.88 -18.47
N PRO A 141 11.63 -8.60 -18.86
CA PRO A 141 12.84 -8.03 -19.45
C PRO A 141 14.05 -8.22 -18.53
N ALA A 142 15.20 -8.48 -19.10
CA ALA A 142 16.43 -8.68 -18.35
C ALA A 142 16.69 -7.51 -17.39
N GLY A 143 17.05 -7.80 -16.15
CA GLY A 143 17.27 -6.79 -15.13
C GLY A 143 15.98 -6.17 -14.58
N SER A 144 14.79 -6.75 -14.80
CA SER A 144 13.54 -6.24 -14.23
C SER A 144 13.09 -7.03 -13.02
N THR A 145 12.61 -6.34 -11.99
CA THR A 145 11.98 -6.94 -10.80
C THR A 145 10.56 -6.37 -10.66
N LEU A 146 9.56 -7.27 -10.71
CA LEU A 146 8.16 -6.90 -10.50
C LEU A 146 7.71 -7.32 -9.11
N ILE A 147 7.17 -6.38 -8.34
CA ILE A 147 6.68 -6.57 -6.98
C ILE A 147 5.17 -6.38 -7.00
N LEU A 148 4.43 -7.48 -6.93
CA LEU A 148 2.97 -7.48 -7.00
C LEU A 148 2.39 -7.55 -5.59
N MET A 149 1.46 -6.66 -5.27
CA MET A 149 0.84 -6.61 -3.94
C MET A 149 -0.65 -6.81 -4.04
N THR A 150 -1.20 -7.60 -3.14
CA THR A 150 -2.65 -7.83 -3.02
C THR A 150 -3.07 -7.99 -1.57
N GLU A 151 -4.30 -7.66 -1.29
CA GLU A 151 -4.98 -7.96 -0.03
C GLU A 151 -5.83 -9.24 -0.14
N ARG A 152 -6.21 -9.62 -1.36
CA ARG A 152 -7.12 -10.73 -1.66
C ARG A 152 -6.51 -11.65 -2.71
N ILE A 153 -5.66 -12.56 -2.28
CA ILE A 153 -4.95 -13.49 -3.18
C ILE A 153 -5.92 -14.29 -4.07
N HIS A 154 -7.13 -14.59 -3.56
CA HIS A 154 -8.15 -15.34 -4.30
C HIS A 154 -8.76 -14.55 -5.47
N ALA A 155 -8.65 -13.22 -5.46
CA ALA A 155 -9.12 -12.36 -6.55
C ALA A 155 -8.06 -12.16 -7.65
N VAL A 156 -6.83 -12.62 -7.43
CA VAL A 156 -5.76 -12.56 -8.42
C VAL A 156 -5.85 -13.78 -9.36
N LEU A 157 -5.62 -13.55 -10.66
CA LEU A 157 -5.65 -14.64 -11.64
C LEU A 157 -4.64 -15.75 -11.28
N PRO A 158 -5.04 -17.02 -11.30
CA PRO A 158 -4.13 -18.16 -11.02
C PRO A 158 -2.89 -18.17 -11.93
N THR A 159 -3.04 -17.70 -13.16
CA THR A 159 -1.94 -17.56 -14.13
C THR A 159 -0.89 -16.55 -13.71
N ILE A 160 -1.24 -15.51 -12.96
CA ILE A 160 -0.30 -14.57 -12.36
C ILE A 160 0.38 -15.21 -11.14
N ILE A 161 -0.42 -15.82 -10.26
CA ILE A 161 0.10 -16.45 -9.03
C ILE A 161 1.15 -17.52 -9.33
N SER A 162 0.92 -18.34 -10.36
CA SER A 162 1.83 -19.43 -10.74
C SER A 162 3.22 -18.97 -11.22
N ARG A 163 3.38 -17.68 -11.53
CA ARG A 163 4.63 -17.05 -12.01
C ARG A 163 5.32 -16.19 -10.96
N CYS A 164 4.78 -16.17 -9.74
CA CYS A 164 5.27 -15.30 -8.68
C CYS A 164 5.77 -16.11 -7.47
N GLN A 165 6.82 -15.64 -6.85
CA GLN A 165 7.18 -16.08 -5.50
C GLN A 165 6.26 -15.37 -4.50
N ILE A 166 5.54 -16.13 -3.69
CA ILE A 166 4.59 -15.57 -2.73
C ILE A 166 5.29 -15.28 -1.41
N VAL A 167 5.20 -14.02 -0.97
CA VAL A 167 5.60 -13.58 0.38
C VAL A 167 4.35 -13.16 1.13
N ARG A 168 4.12 -13.74 2.30
CA ARG A 168 2.93 -13.45 3.12
C ARG A 168 3.26 -12.46 4.21
N PHE A 169 2.40 -11.45 4.35
CA PHE A 169 2.42 -10.49 5.45
C PHE A 169 1.26 -10.83 6.40
N SER A 170 1.59 -11.16 7.62
CA SER A 170 0.63 -11.39 8.70
C SER A 170 0.34 -10.11 9.47
N PHE A 171 -0.61 -10.18 10.40
CA PHE A 171 -0.84 -9.12 11.38
C PHE A 171 0.41 -8.85 12.19
N LEU A 172 0.59 -7.59 12.55
CA LEU A 172 1.69 -7.16 13.42
C LEU A 172 1.31 -7.38 14.90
N PRO A 173 2.26 -7.84 15.73
CA PRO A 173 2.05 -7.89 17.18
C PRO A 173 1.79 -6.49 17.76
N PRO A 174 0.93 -6.36 18.79
CA PRO A 174 0.62 -5.07 19.42
C PRO A 174 1.87 -4.30 19.88
N GLU A 175 2.89 -5.00 20.40
CA GLU A 175 4.14 -4.43 20.88
C GLU A 175 4.91 -3.73 19.73
N VAL A 176 4.88 -4.31 18.54
CA VAL A 176 5.52 -3.72 17.34
C VAL A 176 4.77 -2.46 16.93
N ILE A 177 3.44 -2.50 16.91
CA ILE A 177 2.62 -1.33 16.59
C ILE A 177 2.85 -0.22 17.61
N LYS A 178 2.85 -0.56 18.92
CA LYS A 178 3.11 0.38 20.01
C LYS A 178 4.48 1.06 19.85
N SER A 179 5.53 0.28 19.62
CA SER A 179 6.87 0.81 19.44
C SER A 179 7.00 1.74 18.24
N GLU A 180 6.36 1.42 17.12
CA GLU A 180 6.37 2.25 15.92
C GLU A 180 5.59 3.55 16.12
N LEU A 181 4.41 3.52 16.77
CA LEU A 181 3.61 4.71 17.07
C LEU A 181 4.38 5.67 17.98
N ILE A 182 5.03 5.18 19.01
CA ILE A 182 5.84 6.01 19.94
C ILE A 182 7.07 6.58 19.21
N SER A 183 7.84 5.73 18.53
CA SER A 183 9.16 6.14 17.98
C SER A 183 9.06 7.00 16.73
N ARG A 184 8.09 6.76 15.85
CA ARG A 184 7.97 7.47 14.56
C ARG A 184 6.90 8.54 14.54
N TYR A 185 5.81 8.34 15.29
CA TYR A 185 4.67 9.26 15.30
C TYR A 185 4.63 10.13 16.55
N GLY A 186 5.57 9.92 17.50
CA GLY A 186 5.70 10.75 18.72
C GLY A 186 4.51 10.60 19.67
N VAL A 187 3.82 9.46 19.61
CA VAL A 187 2.70 9.15 20.51
C VAL A 187 3.22 9.00 21.92
N ASP A 188 2.51 9.61 22.90
CA ASP A 188 2.84 9.47 24.31
C ASP A 188 2.59 8.02 24.77
N SER A 189 3.58 7.40 25.38
CA SER A 189 3.52 6.03 25.90
C SER A 189 2.41 5.79 26.93
N ASP A 190 2.00 6.85 27.63
CA ASP A 190 1.02 6.83 28.71
C ASP A 190 -0.39 7.25 28.24
N ASP A 191 -0.56 7.60 26.96
CA ASP A 191 -1.88 7.94 26.42
C ASP A 191 -2.80 6.71 26.40
N PRO A 192 -3.94 6.75 27.11
CA PRO A 192 -4.86 5.60 27.20
C PRO A 192 -5.45 5.15 25.84
N ARG A 193 -5.49 6.04 24.84
CA ARG A 193 -5.95 5.69 23.46
C ARG A 193 -5.00 4.72 22.79
N LEU A 194 -3.72 4.72 23.19
CA LEU A 194 -2.71 3.82 22.62
C LEU A 194 -3.14 2.35 22.79
N GLU A 195 -3.65 1.99 23.97
CA GLU A 195 -4.14 0.63 24.24
C GLU A 195 -5.34 0.21 23.37
N THR A 196 -6.06 1.15 22.78
CA THR A 196 -7.18 0.81 21.88
C THR A 196 -6.73 0.59 20.44
N VAL A 197 -5.74 1.32 19.96
CA VAL A 197 -5.33 1.28 18.54
C VAL A 197 -4.27 0.20 18.23
N ILE A 198 -3.54 -0.32 19.22
CA ILE A 198 -2.46 -1.29 18.99
C ILE A 198 -2.95 -2.69 18.61
N TYR A 199 -4.21 -3.03 18.89
CA TYR A 199 -4.76 -4.37 18.64
C TYR A 199 -5.34 -4.56 17.22
N THR A 200 -5.22 -3.59 16.33
CA THR A 200 -5.68 -3.71 14.94
C THR A 200 -4.91 -4.76 14.13
N GLY A 201 -3.70 -5.09 14.55
CA GLY A 201 -2.76 -5.93 13.80
C GLY A 201 -2.18 -5.26 12.55
N SER A 202 -2.48 -3.97 12.33
CA SER A 202 -2.13 -3.19 11.15
C SER A 202 -1.64 -1.80 11.55
N LEU A 203 -0.37 -1.50 11.29
CA LEU A 203 0.17 -0.17 11.63
C LEU A 203 -0.58 0.95 10.90
N GLY A 204 -0.93 0.75 9.62
CA GLY A 204 -1.69 1.76 8.86
C GLY A 204 -3.08 2.02 9.43
N GLU A 205 -3.78 0.99 9.91
CA GLU A 205 -5.07 1.13 10.58
C GLU A 205 -4.93 1.83 11.93
N SER A 206 -3.93 1.45 12.69
CA SER A 206 -3.63 2.08 13.99
C SER A 206 -3.30 3.57 13.84
N ILE A 207 -2.53 3.96 12.83
CA ILE A 207 -2.24 5.37 12.53
C ILE A 207 -3.54 6.10 12.16
N ASN A 208 -4.35 5.52 11.28
CA ASN A 208 -5.61 6.14 10.87
C ASN A 208 -6.57 6.37 12.04
N LEU A 209 -6.71 5.40 12.94
CA LEU A 209 -7.52 5.52 14.15
C LEU A 209 -6.94 6.53 15.15
N TRP A 210 -5.63 6.65 15.20
CA TRP A 210 -4.96 7.62 16.04
C TRP A 210 -5.18 9.06 15.56
N GLU A 211 -5.05 9.29 14.26
CA GLU A 211 -5.20 10.60 13.63
C GLU A 211 -6.66 11.04 13.51
N ASN A 212 -7.60 10.09 13.38
CA ASN A 212 -9.02 10.33 13.19
C ASN A 212 -9.87 9.70 14.33
N PRO A 213 -9.76 10.20 15.55
CA PRO A 213 -10.43 9.60 16.73
C PRO A 213 -11.97 9.78 16.73
N GLN A 214 -12.54 10.50 15.76
CA GLN A 214 -13.95 10.88 15.71
C GLN A 214 -14.84 9.92 14.90
N ASP A 215 -14.33 8.77 14.52
CA ASP A 215 -15.18 7.71 13.99
C ASP A 215 -15.85 6.99 15.16
N GLU A 216 -17.03 7.51 15.59
CA GLU A 216 -17.79 6.99 16.73
C GLU A 216 -18.05 5.48 16.60
N ILE A 217 -18.33 5.00 15.38
CA ILE A 217 -18.57 3.59 15.09
C ILE A 217 -17.31 2.75 15.37
N THR A 218 -16.15 3.27 15.02
CA THR A 218 -14.87 2.57 15.25
C THR A 218 -14.51 2.55 16.73
N ALA A 219 -14.74 3.63 17.44
CA ALA A 219 -14.53 3.71 18.88
C ALA A 219 -15.45 2.74 19.64
N GLU A 220 -16.72 2.67 19.28
CA GLU A 220 -17.70 1.73 19.86
C GLU A 220 -17.33 0.27 19.54
N ALA A 221 -16.93 -0.04 18.29
CA ALA A 221 -16.50 -1.37 17.91
C ALA A 221 -15.26 -1.83 18.69
N MET A 222 -14.32 -0.92 18.95
CA MET A 222 -13.13 -1.22 19.74
C MET A 222 -13.45 -1.41 21.24
N GLU A 223 -14.35 -0.61 21.78
CA GLU A 223 -14.83 -0.78 23.15
C GLU A 223 -15.53 -2.13 23.32
N PHE A 224 -16.38 -2.50 22.38
CA PHE A 224 -17.01 -3.82 22.32
C PHE A 224 -15.99 -4.95 22.32
N TRP A 225 -14.97 -4.85 21.44
CA TRP A 225 -13.90 -5.84 21.37
C TRP A 225 -13.10 -5.94 22.66
N LYS A 226 -12.80 -4.81 23.30
CA LYS A 226 -12.11 -4.77 24.59
C LYS A 226 -12.88 -5.52 25.67
N TYR A 227 -14.20 -5.34 25.76
CA TYR A 227 -15.04 -6.08 26.70
C TYR A 227 -15.09 -7.57 26.36
N CYS A 228 -15.15 -7.94 25.08
CA CYS A 228 -15.06 -9.35 24.65
C CYS A 228 -13.74 -9.99 25.08
N CYS A 229 -12.61 -9.34 24.85
CA CYS A 229 -11.28 -9.83 25.24
C CYS A 229 -11.12 -9.93 26.77
N ALA A 230 -11.71 -9.00 27.53
CA ALA A 230 -11.72 -9.02 28.99
C ALA A 230 -12.74 -10.02 29.58
N GLN A 231 -13.55 -10.68 28.73
CA GLN A 231 -14.66 -11.57 29.15
C GLN A 231 -15.71 -10.88 30.03
N ASP A 232 -15.83 -9.54 29.91
CA ASP A 232 -16.85 -8.76 30.61
C ASP A 232 -18.18 -8.78 29.83
N TRP A 233 -18.86 -9.90 29.93
CA TRP A 233 -20.12 -10.15 29.25
C TRP A 233 -21.25 -9.20 29.64
N ASN A 234 -21.19 -8.62 30.85
CA ASN A 234 -22.18 -7.63 31.31
C ASN A 234 -22.05 -6.29 30.54
N SER A 235 -20.83 -5.87 30.26
CA SER A 235 -20.55 -4.69 29.45
C SER A 235 -20.87 -4.93 27.97
N VAL A 236 -20.56 -6.13 27.46
CA VAL A 236 -20.95 -6.56 26.11
C VAL A 236 -22.47 -6.50 25.90
N ALA A 237 -23.25 -7.07 26.84
CA ALA A 237 -24.71 -7.07 26.75
C ALA A 237 -25.30 -5.64 26.74
N ARG A 238 -24.81 -4.78 27.64
CA ARG A 238 -25.23 -3.36 27.68
C ARG A 238 -24.92 -2.61 26.40
N MET A 239 -23.85 -2.95 25.72
CA MET A 239 -23.44 -2.31 24.48
C MET A 239 -24.29 -2.77 23.30
N ILE A 240 -24.66 -4.06 23.25
CA ILE A 240 -25.61 -4.60 22.27
C ILE A 240 -26.97 -3.93 22.42
N ASP A 241 -27.49 -3.83 23.65
CA ASP A 241 -28.79 -3.17 23.92
C ASP A 241 -28.79 -1.69 23.47
N ARG A 242 -27.65 -1.00 23.54
CA ARG A 242 -27.51 0.39 23.09
C ARG A 242 -27.52 0.51 21.55
N ILE A 243 -26.88 -0.44 20.85
CA ILE A 243 -26.84 -0.47 19.37
C ILE A 243 -28.23 -0.81 18.80
N ASP A 244 -28.96 -1.72 19.44
CA ASP A 244 -30.32 -2.11 19.00
C ASP A 244 -31.35 -0.98 19.19
N GLN A 245 -31.06 0.06 19.99
CA GLN A 245 -31.96 1.19 20.24
C GLN A 245 -31.62 2.44 19.41
N ALA A 246 -30.53 2.43 18.63
CA ALA A 246 -30.07 3.52 17.78
C ALA A 246 -30.48 3.34 16.31
#